data_36dfe415a9735899b93c7a7f27b172c2
#
_entry.id   36dfe415a9735899b93c7a7f27b172c2
#
_cell.length_a   1.000
_cell.length_b   1.000
_cell.length_c   1.000
_cell.angle_alpha   90.00
_cell.angle_beta   90.00
_cell.angle_gamma   90.00
#
_symmetry.space_group_name_H-M   'P 1'
#
loop_
_entity.id
_entity.type
_entity.pdbx_description
1 polymer ?
#
loop_
_entity_poly.entity_id
_entity_poly.type
_entity_poly.pdbx_seq_one_letter_code
_entity_poly.pdbx_strand_id
1 'polypeptide(L)'
;METGGGRFGVSETLGALNAALKKEPGPPASVWFKESSARNLRSRDFLAPQAALRPLFAGGQVPKDIIEDVISLKCPGVPPLQSCQQTPLGLTVQLQRPAAFQQVLNSIAEFTKPSQSASGQSIILNCTPLRSRRSLDMLSLSNLRAILVTDHLAEVLRIQGLNVHLVPAVPDEGIQKFLQQLRVEWPSELETTFIPEDVLALKEVLSQCPYATVPGLEPGQTRLADNVIFKVHLKNFLAQQSLEGYDPNLDVCLVTEEKLRVLAELRQMALRCAKHLVCGPVKVANSPSPVGAPQYFQLRRCQMYEASVMKYGDLVQDDSWTEIISVLTSAAIRFEMLSTAHQSQIFLDLEDSSISTKGTKSGAFVMYNCARLATLFKTYQQAVEQGAYPAFPPASELNFSLLREEGEWLLLFNYILPFPETLSQAAQLPLSSKGIRITASTEAVCKFLIHLSMDFSSYYNRVHILGEPLHHLFSQMFARLQLMRGVRDVIHRALATLHLPPLSQI
;
A
#
# COMPACT_ATOMS: atom_id res chain seq x y z
N MET A 1 -4.48 31.78 20.92
CA MET A 1 -4.94 30.51 21.52
C MET A 1 -4.95 29.51 20.37
N GLU A 2 -3.86 28.77 20.23
CA GLU A 2 -3.76 27.66 19.30
C GLU A 2 -4.66 26.55 19.80
N THR A 3 -5.80 26.37 19.15
CA THR A 3 -6.62 25.17 19.33
C THR A 3 -5.85 24.02 18.69
N GLY A 4 -5.22 23.20 19.52
CA GLY A 4 -4.67 21.92 19.12
C GLY A 4 -5.80 21.01 18.62
N GLY A 5 -6.31 21.31 17.42
CA GLY A 5 -7.31 20.51 16.74
C GLY A 5 -6.63 19.26 16.20
N GLY A 6 -6.81 18.12 16.88
CA GLY A 6 -6.44 16.83 16.32
C GLY A 6 -7.09 16.64 14.93
N ARG A 7 -6.37 15.97 14.01
CA ARG A 7 -6.89 15.58 12.71
C ARG A 7 -8.18 14.76 12.88
N PHE A 8 -9.22 15.05 12.11
CA PHE A 8 -10.41 14.21 12.07
C PHE A 8 -10.07 12.79 11.63
N GLY A 9 -10.60 11.79 12.34
CA GLY A 9 -10.43 10.38 12.05
C GLY A 9 -11.73 9.61 12.16
N VAL A 10 -11.89 8.61 11.31
CA VAL A 10 -13.07 7.72 11.37
C VAL A 10 -12.99 6.83 12.59
N SER A 11 -11.83 6.27 12.89
CA SER A 11 -11.59 5.43 14.07
C SER A 11 -11.81 6.20 15.39
N GLU A 12 -11.31 7.43 15.46
CA GLU A 12 -11.50 8.32 16.60
C GLU A 12 -12.99 8.65 16.78
N THR A 13 -13.69 8.93 15.68
CA THR A 13 -15.14 9.19 15.70
C THR A 13 -15.92 7.97 16.18
N LEU A 14 -15.62 6.78 15.65
CA LEU A 14 -16.24 5.53 16.10
C LEU A 14 -15.94 5.25 17.57
N GLY A 15 -14.71 5.50 18.01
CA GLY A 15 -14.30 5.37 19.42
C GLY A 15 -15.12 6.27 20.34
N ALA A 16 -15.26 7.55 19.99
CA ALA A 16 -16.02 8.53 20.74
C ALA A 16 -17.52 8.21 20.78
N LEU A 17 -18.11 7.83 19.62
CA LEU A 17 -19.51 7.42 19.54
C LEU A 17 -19.79 6.17 20.39
N ASN A 18 -18.91 5.17 20.35
CA ASN A 18 -19.06 3.97 21.16
C ASN A 18 -18.86 4.27 22.67
N ALA A 19 -17.97 5.17 23.02
CA ALA A 19 -17.78 5.58 24.41
C ALA A 19 -19.01 6.30 24.98
N ALA A 20 -19.64 7.16 24.17
CA ALA A 20 -20.85 7.89 24.58
C ALA A 20 -22.07 6.98 24.84
N LEU A 21 -22.12 5.79 24.24
CA LEU A 21 -23.17 4.80 24.54
C LEU A 21 -22.97 4.08 25.87
N LYS A 22 -21.77 4.16 26.48
CA LYS A 22 -21.47 3.51 27.76
C LYS A 22 -21.67 4.49 28.91
N LYS A 23 -22.47 4.11 29.90
CA LYS A 23 -22.59 4.86 31.16
C LYS A 23 -21.47 4.54 32.16
N GLU A 24 -20.73 3.43 32.00
CA GLU A 24 -19.68 3.02 32.97
C GLU A 24 -18.38 2.59 32.26
N PRO A 25 -17.20 2.85 32.87
CA PRO A 25 -15.94 2.32 32.41
C PRO A 25 -15.90 0.79 32.61
N GLY A 26 -15.99 0.02 31.52
CA GLY A 26 -15.93 -1.43 31.50
C GLY A 26 -14.87 -1.92 30.50
N PRO A 27 -14.61 -3.26 30.39
CA PRO A 27 -13.61 -3.85 29.52
C PRO A 27 -13.78 -3.42 28.06
N PRO A 28 -12.75 -3.62 27.18
CA PRO A 28 -12.70 -3.07 25.83
C PRO A 28 -13.98 -3.38 25.07
N ALA A 29 -14.58 -2.32 24.53
CA ALA A 29 -15.95 -2.31 24.10
C ALA A 29 -16.21 -3.17 22.86
N SER A 30 -17.32 -3.87 22.87
CA SER A 30 -18.00 -4.27 21.65
C SER A 30 -18.19 -3.03 20.76
N VAL A 31 -17.81 -3.12 19.48
CA VAL A 31 -18.01 -2.05 18.51
C VAL A 31 -19.48 -2.07 18.11
N TRP A 32 -20.26 -1.05 18.48
CA TRP A 32 -21.69 -0.95 18.15
C TRP A 32 -21.92 -0.09 16.91
N PHE A 33 -21.27 1.09 16.85
CA PHE A 33 -21.34 1.93 15.67
C PHE A 33 -20.47 1.36 14.54
N LYS A 34 -20.97 1.47 13.34
CA LYS A 34 -20.28 1.15 12.07
C LYS A 34 -20.48 2.29 11.09
N GLU A 35 -19.51 2.47 10.23
CA GLU A 35 -19.63 3.35 9.08
C GLU A 35 -20.74 2.91 8.15
N SER A 36 -21.40 3.87 7.55
CA SER A 36 -22.41 3.62 6.53
C SER A 36 -21.74 3.36 5.18
N SER A 37 -22.28 2.38 4.45
CA SER A 37 -21.89 2.20 3.05
C SER A 37 -22.35 3.37 2.19
N ALA A 38 -21.69 3.57 1.05
CA ALA A 38 -21.97 4.63 0.08
C ALA A 38 -23.47 4.84 -0.21
N ARG A 39 -24.24 3.75 -0.31
CA ARG A 39 -25.70 3.79 -0.56
C ARG A 39 -26.51 4.46 0.55
N ASN A 40 -25.98 4.54 1.75
CA ASN A 40 -26.68 5.04 2.93
C ASN A 40 -26.22 6.42 3.38
N LEU A 41 -25.17 6.97 2.77
CA LEU A 41 -24.58 8.26 3.15
C LEU A 41 -25.56 9.43 3.05
N ARG A 42 -26.59 9.31 2.21
CA ARG A 42 -27.67 10.31 2.15
C ARG A 42 -28.40 10.48 3.46
N SER A 43 -28.63 9.39 4.18
CA SER A 43 -29.48 9.37 5.39
C SER A 43 -28.69 9.29 6.69
N ARG A 44 -27.46 8.77 6.66
CA ARG A 44 -26.65 8.57 7.85
C ARG A 44 -25.17 8.37 7.49
N ASP A 45 -24.27 8.78 8.35
CA ASP A 45 -22.84 8.54 8.22
C ASP A 45 -22.41 7.35 9.09
N PHE A 46 -23.04 7.19 10.27
CA PHE A 46 -22.82 6.04 11.14
C PHE A 46 -24.15 5.41 11.57
N LEU A 47 -24.09 4.11 11.90
CA LEU A 47 -25.21 3.32 12.39
C LEU A 47 -24.77 2.39 13.51
N ALA A 48 -25.42 2.48 14.68
CA ALA A 48 -25.44 1.41 15.65
C ALA A 48 -26.71 0.56 15.42
N PRO A 49 -26.58 -0.67 14.88
CA PRO A 49 -27.75 -1.48 14.53
C PRO A 49 -28.61 -1.82 15.75
N GLN A 50 -29.93 -1.91 15.56
CA GLN A 50 -30.88 -2.26 16.61
C GLN A 50 -30.50 -3.55 17.36
N ALA A 51 -29.98 -4.55 16.64
CA ALA A 51 -29.52 -5.80 17.24
C ALA A 51 -28.36 -5.60 18.22
N ALA A 52 -27.46 -4.63 17.96
CA ALA A 52 -26.35 -4.31 18.82
C ALA A 52 -26.75 -3.45 20.04
N LEU A 53 -27.87 -2.73 19.94
CA LEU A 53 -28.39 -1.88 21.03
C LEU A 53 -29.29 -2.65 22.02
N ARG A 54 -29.95 -3.73 21.58
CA ARG A 54 -30.82 -4.55 22.43
C ARG A 54 -30.20 -5.08 23.73
N PRO A 55 -28.94 -5.55 23.75
CA PRO A 55 -28.29 -5.98 24.98
C PRO A 55 -27.96 -4.83 25.95
N LEU A 56 -27.89 -3.60 25.47
CA LEU A 56 -27.51 -2.41 26.26
C LEU A 56 -28.72 -1.68 26.81
N PHE A 57 -29.80 -1.64 26.04
CA PHE A 57 -30.99 -0.85 26.34
C PHE A 57 -32.26 -1.67 26.20
N ALA A 58 -33.20 -1.51 27.14
CA ALA A 58 -34.46 -2.22 27.11
C ALA A 58 -35.21 -2.01 25.77
N GLY A 59 -35.49 -3.09 25.08
CA GLY A 59 -36.09 -3.03 23.74
C GLY A 59 -35.18 -2.42 22.65
N GLY A 60 -33.93 -2.16 22.95
CA GLY A 60 -32.99 -1.49 22.05
C GLY A 60 -33.26 -0.01 21.86
N GLN A 61 -34.04 0.61 22.76
CA GLN A 61 -34.34 2.04 22.75
C GLN A 61 -33.28 2.80 23.56
N VAL A 62 -32.55 3.69 22.89
CA VAL A 62 -31.52 4.51 23.55
C VAL A 62 -32.20 5.67 24.31
N PRO A 63 -31.91 5.86 25.60
CA PRO A 63 -32.43 6.99 26.39
C PRO A 63 -32.09 8.35 25.74
N LYS A 64 -32.98 9.33 25.93
CA LYS A 64 -32.83 10.67 25.33
C LYS A 64 -31.58 11.40 25.84
N ASP A 65 -31.27 11.26 27.12
CA ASP A 65 -30.05 11.82 27.72
C ASP A 65 -28.77 11.33 27.00
N ILE A 66 -28.68 10.06 26.68
CA ILE A 66 -27.56 9.50 25.93
C ILE A 66 -27.52 10.02 24.48
N ILE A 67 -28.68 10.18 23.84
CA ILE A 67 -28.74 10.77 22.48
C ILE A 67 -28.25 12.22 22.52
N GLU A 68 -28.61 12.98 23.55
CA GLU A 68 -28.13 14.37 23.76
C GLU A 68 -26.62 14.40 24.03
N ASP A 69 -26.10 13.47 24.83
CA ASP A 69 -24.68 13.31 25.09
C ASP A 69 -23.91 13.01 23.79
N VAL A 70 -24.44 12.12 22.93
CA VAL A 70 -23.85 11.83 21.61
C VAL A 70 -23.84 13.08 20.73
N ILE A 71 -24.95 13.82 20.62
CA ILE A 71 -25.01 15.02 19.77
C ILE A 71 -24.06 16.12 20.25
N SER A 72 -23.89 16.23 21.58
CA SER A 72 -23.02 17.24 22.19
C SER A 72 -21.53 16.89 22.23
N LEU A 73 -21.12 15.74 21.65
CA LEU A 73 -19.72 15.30 21.60
C LEU A 73 -18.81 16.38 21.02
N LYS A 74 -17.80 16.77 21.79
CA LYS A 74 -16.74 17.70 21.39
C LYS A 74 -15.38 17.08 21.78
N CYS A 75 -14.94 16.13 21.00
CA CYS A 75 -13.66 15.48 21.20
C CYS A 75 -12.67 15.88 20.10
N PRO A 76 -11.38 16.02 20.42
CA PRO A 76 -10.35 16.18 19.38
C PRO A 76 -10.42 15.02 18.39
N GLY A 77 -10.32 15.31 17.10
CA GLY A 77 -10.37 14.26 16.05
C GLY A 77 -11.78 13.80 15.68
N VAL A 78 -12.84 14.33 16.28
CA VAL A 78 -14.24 14.02 15.97
C VAL A 78 -14.89 15.21 15.25
N PRO A 79 -15.42 15.03 14.02
CA PRO A 79 -16.17 16.07 13.33
C PRO A 79 -17.44 16.45 14.14
N PRO A 80 -17.91 17.71 14.08
CA PRO A 80 -19.17 18.10 14.68
C PRO A 80 -20.33 17.26 14.16
N LEU A 81 -21.22 16.84 15.06
CA LEU A 81 -22.39 16.07 14.71
C LEU A 81 -23.56 17.00 14.34
N GLN A 82 -24.29 16.64 13.32
CA GLN A 82 -25.51 17.34 12.91
C GLN A 82 -26.75 16.76 13.59
N SER A 83 -26.85 15.44 13.66
CA SER A 83 -27.99 14.76 14.25
C SER A 83 -27.63 13.38 14.76
N CYS A 84 -28.39 12.94 15.79
CA CYS A 84 -28.40 11.57 16.26
C CYS A 84 -29.87 11.17 16.49
N GLN A 85 -30.35 10.11 15.81
CA GLN A 85 -31.77 9.76 15.80
C GLN A 85 -31.97 8.27 15.96
N GLN A 86 -32.93 7.89 16.81
CA GLN A 86 -33.42 6.52 16.89
C GLN A 86 -34.32 6.21 15.70
N THR A 87 -34.01 5.17 14.98
CA THR A 87 -34.79 4.66 13.81
C THR A 87 -35.10 3.17 13.98
N PRO A 88 -35.99 2.59 13.19
CA PRO A 88 -36.21 1.13 13.21
C PRO A 88 -34.97 0.30 12.91
N LEU A 89 -33.96 0.87 12.23
CA LEU A 89 -32.67 0.22 11.92
C LEU A 89 -31.69 0.26 13.11
N GLY A 90 -31.87 1.20 14.03
CA GLY A 90 -30.98 1.46 15.16
C GLY A 90 -30.75 2.95 15.36
N LEU A 91 -29.66 3.30 16.04
CA LEU A 91 -29.26 4.67 16.26
C LEU A 91 -28.41 5.18 15.08
N THR A 92 -28.88 6.21 14.40
CA THR A 92 -28.21 6.82 13.24
C THR A 92 -27.58 8.14 13.60
N VAL A 93 -26.39 8.41 13.06
CA VAL A 93 -25.65 9.67 13.28
C VAL A 93 -25.31 10.28 11.93
N GLN A 94 -25.48 11.60 11.82
CA GLN A 94 -25.00 12.42 10.71
C GLN A 94 -24.00 13.46 11.18
N LEU A 95 -22.94 13.65 10.40
CA LEU A 95 -21.94 14.68 10.60
C LEU A 95 -22.38 16.03 10.03
N GLN A 96 -21.87 17.11 10.60
CA GLN A 96 -22.04 18.45 10.05
C GLN A 96 -21.11 18.60 8.84
N ARG A 97 -21.59 18.24 7.66
CA ARG A 97 -20.81 18.13 6.42
C ARG A 97 -20.01 19.38 6.06
N PRO A 98 -20.58 20.62 6.06
CA PRO A 98 -19.80 21.82 5.75
C PRO A 98 -18.59 22.02 6.65
N ALA A 99 -18.73 21.75 7.94
CA ALA A 99 -17.62 21.86 8.90
C ALA A 99 -16.55 20.77 8.66
N ALA A 100 -16.97 19.54 8.35
CA ALA A 100 -16.05 18.46 8.01
C ALA A 100 -15.29 18.77 6.71
N PHE A 101 -15.98 19.24 5.65
CA PHE A 101 -15.32 19.70 4.41
C PHE A 101 -14.31 20.80 4.70
N GLN A 102 -14.71 21.83 5.45
CA GLN A 102 -13.85 22.97 5.74
C GLN A 102 -12.58 22.53 6.47
N GLN A 103 -12.69 21.75 7.52
CA GLN A 103 -11.52 21.34 8.29
C GLN A 103 -10.61 20.39 7.51
N VAL A 104 -11.17 19.39 6.83
CA VAL A 104 -10.38 18.40 6.08
C VAL A 104 -9.69 19.05 4.87
N LEU A 105 -10.42 19.83 4.07
CA LEU A 105 -9.89 20.41 2.84
C LEU A 105 -8.98 21.62 3.08
N ASN A 106 -9.09 22.31 4.21
CA ASN A 106 -8.13 23.34 4.60
C ASN A 106 -6.81 22.76 5.11
N SER A 107 -6.84 21.52 5.61
CA SER A 107 -5.67 20.82 6.15
C SER A 107 -5.35 19.52 5.39
N ILE A 108 -5.63 19.46 4.09
CA ILE A 108 -5.49 18.27 3.25
C ILE A 108 -4.09 17.64 3.35
N ALA A 109 -3.04 18.45 3.51
CA ALA A 109 -1.68 17.99 3.68
C ALA A 109 -1.52 17.06 4.91
N GLU A 110 -2.32 17.23 5.96
CA GLU A 110 -2.30 16.37 7.13
C GLU A 110 -2.97 15.01 6.86
N PHE A 111 -3.90 14.96 5.91
CA PHE A 111 -4.57 13.72 5.50
C PHE A 111 -3.77 12.91 4.47
N THR A 112 -2.77 13.51 3.87
CA THR A 112 -1.84 12.82 2.96
C THR A 112 -0.53 12.40 3.64
N LYS A 113 -0.29 12.87 4.87
CA LYS A 113 0.84 12.43 5.69
C LYS A 113 0.46 11.18 6.48
N PRO A 114 1.40 10.26 6.67
CA PRO A 114 1.20 9.15 7.60
C PRO A 114 1.08 9.67 9.03
N SER A 115 0.49 8.87 9.89
CA SER A 115 0.64 9.06 11.33
C SER A 115 2.09 8.77 11.67
N GLN A 116 2.89 9.79 11.93
CA GLN A 116 4.30 9.63 12.28
C GLN A 116 4.39 8.87 13.61
N SER A 117 4.60 7.60 13.54
CA SER A 117 5.18 6.84 14.62
C SER A 117 6.70 6.99 14.47
N ALA A 118 7.29 7.93 15.17
CA ALA A 118 8.73 8.10 15.25
C ALA A 118 9.34 6.92 16.02
N SER A 119 9.39 5.75 15.42
CA SER A 119 9.84 4.55 16.13
C SER A 119 11.35 4.36 16.04
N GLY A 120 12.02 4.92 15.06
CA GLY A 120 13.45 4.63 14.82
C GLY A 120 13.76 3.13 14.69
N GLN A 121 12.71 2.29 14.65
CA GLN A 121 12.84 0.84 14.55
C GLN A 121 13.26 0.44 13.15
N SER A 122 14.20 -0.49 13.08
CA SER A 122 14.65 -1.08 11.82
C SER A 122 13.94 -2.40 11.58
N ILE A 123 13.52 -2.63 10.34
CA ILE A 123 12.92 -3.88 9.86
C ILE A 123 13.72 -4.39 8.66
N ILE A 124 14.02 -5.69 8.68
CA ILE A 124 14.65 -6.36 7.54
C ILE A 124 13.56 -7.15 6.80
N LEU A 125 13.37 -6.84 5.52
CA LEU A 125 12.50 -7.60 4.63
C LEU A 125 13.34 -8.50 3.73
N ASN A 126 13.19 -9.82 3.91
CA ASN A 126 13.95 -10.80 3.16
C ASN A 126 13.08 -11.43 2.06
N CYS A 127 13.34 -11.07 0.81
CA CYS A 127 12.69 -11.65 -0.35
C CYS A 127 13.38 -12.94 -0.77
N THR A 128 13.01 -14.03 -0.14
CA THR A 128 13.59 -15.38 -0.40
C THR A 128 13.61 -15.75 -1.89
N PRO A 129 12.59 -15.42 -2.73
CA PRO A 129 12.64 -15.72 -4.16
C PRO A 129 13.85 -15.17 -4.92
N LEU A 130 14.45 -14.08 -4.47
CA LEU A 130 15.63 -13.49 -5.11
C LEU A 130 16.94 -14.19 -4.75
N ARG A 131 17.01 -14.90 -3.61
CA ARG A 131 18.24 -15.57 -3.14
C ARG A 131 18.78 -16.64 -4.10
N SER A 132 17.88 -17.39 -4.73
CA SER A 132 18.25 -18.55 -5.57
C SER A 132 18.31 -18.21 -7.07
N ARG A 133 18.08 -16.96 -7.45
CA ARG A 133 17.98 -16.56 -8.86
C ARG A 133 19.27 -15.91 -9.34
N ARG A 134 19.92 -16.56 -10.29
CA ARG A 134 21.20 -16.11 -10.88
C ARG A 134 21.01 -15.50 -12.27
N SER A 135 19.83 -15.61 -12.85
CA SER A 135 19.51 -15.03 -14.17
C SER A 135 18.04 -14.65 -14.26
N LEU A 136 17.76 -13.69 -15.13
CA LEU A 136 16.41 -13.15 -15.36
C LEU A 136 15.44 -14.23 -15.87
N ASP A 137 15.89 -15.18 -16.69
CA ASP A 137 15.07 -16.24 -17.28
C ASP A 137 14.48 -17.20 -16.22
N MET A 138 15.09 -17.26 -15.06
CA MET A 138 14.60 -18.08 -13.94
C MET A 138 13.50 -17.39 -13.11
N LEU A 139 13.15 -16.16 -13.43
CA LEU A 139 12.17 -15.39 -12.66
C LEU A 139 10.74 -15.74 -13.06
N SER A 140 10.03 -16.48 -12.21
CA SER A 140 8.62 -16.84 -12.43
C SER A 140 7.68 -15.70 -12.05
N LEU A 141 6.41 -15.78 -12.48
CA LEU A 141 5.37 -14.81 -12.08
C LEU A 141 5.12 -14.79 -10.58
N SER A 142 5.20 -15.94 -9.91
CA SER A 142 5.08 -16.00 -8.44
C SER A 142 6.24 -15.31 -7.73
N ASN A 143 7.46 -15.40 -8.30
CA ASN A 143 8.61 -14.66 -7.80
C ASN A 143 8.43 -13.15 -8.00
N LEU A 144 7.98 -12.74 -9.19
CA LEU A 144 7.67 -11.34 -9.49
C LEU A 144 6.65 -10.77 -8.50
N ARG A 145 5.57 -11.52 -8.24
CA ARG A 145 4.57 -11.11 -7.24
C ARG A 145 5.19 -10.90 -5.86
N ALA A 146 6.01 -11.84 -5.39
CA ALA A 146 6.65 -11.73 -4.09
C ALA A 146 7.58 -10.51 -4.01
N ILE A 147 8.31 -10.19 -5.08
CA ILE A 147 9.15 -8.99 -5.17
C ILE A 147 8.29 -7.72 -5.07
N LEU A 148 7.22 -7.63 -5.85
CA LEU A 148 6.32 -6.47 -5.84
C LEU A 148 5.61 -6.29 -4.49
N VAL A 149 5.21 -7.39 -3.83
CA VAL A 149 4.66 -7.36 -2.47
C VAL A 149 5.69 -6.84 -1.48
N THR A 150 6.94 -7.29 -1.58
CA THR A 150 8.01 -6.85 -0.67
C THR A 150 8.35 -5.38 -0.89
N ASP A 151 8.46 -4.94 -2.13
CA ASP A 151 8.72 -3.56 -2.53
C ASP A 151 7.63 -2.60 -2.01
N HIS A 152 6.37 -2.92 -2.26
CA HIS A 152 5.24 -2.14 -1.76
C HIS A 152 5.19 -2.11 -0.22
N LEU A 153 5.39 -3.25 0.43
CA LEU A 153 5.42 -3.33 1.88
C LEU A 153 6.57 -2.49 2.46
N ALA A 154 7.74 -2.52 1.84
CA ALA A 154 8.87 -1.68 2.24
C ALA A 154 8.50 -0.20 2.21
N GLU A 155 7.84 0.25 1.13
CA GLU A 155 7.47 1.66 0.97
C GLU A 155 6.41 2.11 1.98
N VAL A 156 5.36 1.31 2.22
CA VAL A 156 4.35 1.69 3.23
C VAL A 156 4.91 1.70 4.64
N LEU A 157 5.89 0.84 4.94
CA LEU A 157 6.59 0.84 6.24
C LEU A 157 7.51 2.06 6.38
N ARG A 158 8.25 2.45 5.32
CA ARG A 158 9.08 3.67 5.30
C ARG A 158 8.24 4.92 5.51
N ILE A 159 7.08 4.97 4.88
CA ILE A 159 6.11 6.07 5.05
C ILE A 159 5.66 6.18 6.51
N GLN A 160 5.59 5.09 7.26
CA GLN A 160 5.28 5.10 8.71
C GLN A 160 6.50 5.44 9.59
N GLY A 161 7.64 5.80 9.02
CA GLY A 161 8.84 6.20 9.74
C GLY A 161 9.73 5.02 10.19
N LEU A 162 9.53 3.83 9.64
CA LEU A 162 10.39 2.67 9.91
C LEU A 162 11.60 2.68 8.98
N ASN A 163 12.75 2.28 9.50
CA ASN A 163 13.95 2.06 8.70
C ASN A 163 13.90 0.64 8.10
N VAL A 164 13.74 0.53 6.78
CA VAL A 164 13.50 -0.75 6.09
C VAL A 164 14.69 -1.14 5.24
N HIS A 165 15.27 -2.30 5.54
CA HIS A 165 16.38 -2.90 4.80
C HIS A 165 15.87 -4.07 3.95
N LEU A 166 16.17 -4.03 2.65
CA LEU A 166 15.81 -5.09 1.70
C LEU A 166 16.97 -6.06 1.51
N VAL A 167 16.68 -7.34 1.64
CA VAL A 167 17.65 -8.42 1.38
C VAL A 167 17.00 -9.54 0.55
N PRO A 168 17.79 -10.30 -0.23
CA PRO A 168 19.20 -10.16 -0.52
C PRO A 168 19.48 -9.00 -1.48
N ALA A 169 20.73 -8.56 -1.53
CA ALA A 169 21.19 -7.74 -2.64
C ALA A 169 21.14 -8.53 -3.96
N VAL A 170 20.89 -7.82 -5.05
CA VAL A 170 20.79 -8.42 -6.40
C VAL A 170 21.88 -7.80 -7.28
N PRO A 171 23.03 -8.44 -7.42
CA PRO A 171 24.15 -7.93 -8.23
C PRO A 171 23.96 -8.14 -9.74
N ASP A 172 23.01 -8.98 -10.17
CA ASP A 172 22.75 -9.26 -11.58
C ASP A 172 22.12 -8.05 -12.28
N GLU A 173 22.86 -7.47 -13.24
CA GLU A 173 22.39 -6.29 -13.97
C GLU A 173 21.12 -6.54 -14.80
N GLY A 174 20.91 -7.75 -15.30
CA GLY A 174 19.72 -8.10 -16.08
C GLY A 174 18.48 -8.05 -15.22
N ILE A 175 18.54 -8.62 -14.02
CA ILE A 175 17.45 -8.55 -13.02
C ILE A 175 17.26 -7.11 -12.57
N GLN A 176 18.32 -6.37 -12.29
CA GLN A 176 18.23 -4.95 -11.88
C GLN A 176 17.52 -4.10 -12.93
N LYS A 177 17.96 -4.17 -14.20
CA LYS A 177 17.32 -3.44 -15.31
C LYS A 177 15.85 -3.83 -15.49
N PHE A 178 15.52 -5.11 -15.32
CA PHE A 178 14.12 -5.57 -15.37
C PHE A 178 13.30 -5.00 -14.21
N LEU A 179 13.81 -5.00 -12.99
CA LEU A 179 13.13 -4.43 -11.82
C LEU A 179 12.92 -2.92 -11.98
N GLN A 180 13.92 -2.20 -12.51
CA GLN A 180 13.80 -0.76 -12.81
C GLN A 180 12.70 -0.46 -13.84
N GLN A 181 12.50 -1.31 -14.85
CA GLN A 181 11.37 -1.18 -15.78
C GLN A 181 10.00 -1.28 -15.07
N LEU A 182 9.94 -2.03 -13.98
CA LEU A 182 8.77 -2.14 -13.10
C LEU A 182 8.78 -1.09 -11.98
N ARG A 183 9.74 -0.15 -12.01
CA ARG A 183 9.92 0.89 -10.99
C ARG A 183 10.15 0.33 -9.59
N VAL A 184 10.86 -0.79 -9.52
CA VAL A 184 11.34 -1.39 -8.29
C VAL A 184 12.80 -0.99 -8.10
N GLU A 185 13.07 -0.29 -7.00
CA GLU A 185 14.43 0.04 -6.58
C GLU A 185 14.90 -1.02 -5.58
N TRP A 186 15.75 -1.94 -6.07
CA TRP A 186 16.28 -3.02 -5.26
C TRP A 186 17.78 -2.85 -5.06
N PRO A 187 18.33 -3.04 -3.85
CA PRO A 187 19.75 -2.86 -3.61
C PRO A 187 20.59 -3.85 -4.43
N SER A 188 21.62 -3.32 -5.12
CA SER A 188 22.63 -4.12 -5.84
C SER A 188 23.72 -4.66 -4.93
N GLU A 189 24.00 -3.93 -3.84
CA GLU A 189 24.98 -4.28 -2.81
C GLU A 189 24.31 -4.30 -1.44
N LEU A 190 24.83 -5.14 -0.55
CA LEU A 190 24.37 -5.16 0.84
C LEU A 190 24.89 -3.89 1.55
N GLU A 191 23.99 -3.19 2.24
CA GLU A 191 24.41 -2.13 3.13
C GLU A 191 25.39 -2.67 4.17
N THR A 192 26.64 -2.22 4.11
CA THR A 192 27.79 -2.76 4.84
C THR A 192 27.73 -2.57 6.36
N THR A 193 26.76 -1.85 6.88
CA THR A 193 26.69 -1.47 8.29
C THR A 193 26.30 -2.59 9.26
N PHE A 194 25.75 -3.71 8.78
CA PHE A 194 25.23 -4.78 9.66
C PHE A 194 25.93 -6.14 9.54
N ILE A 195 26.73 -6.38 8.51
CA ILE A 195 27.24 -7.72 8.18
C ILE A 195 28.71 -7.97 8.52
N PRO A 196 29.61 -6.98 8.49
CA PRO A 196 31.03 -7.23 8.73
C PRO A 196 31.33 -7.79 10.14
N GLU A 197 30.69 -7.26 11.18
CA GLU A 197 30.91 -7.71 12.56
C GLU A 197 30.39 -9.13 12.79
N ASP A 198 29.21 -9.46 12.25
CA ASP A 198 28.65 -10.81 12.36
C ASP A 198 29.41 -11.83 11.53
N VAL A 199 29.98 -11.45 10.38
CA VAL A 199 30.86 -12.32 9.57
C VAL A 199 32.17 -12.57 10.29
N LEU A 200 32.75 -11.55 10.92
CA LEU A 200 33.97 -11.68 11.72
C LEU A 200 33.72 -12.59 12.94
N ALA A 201 32.62 -12.39 13.65
CA ALA A 201 32.24 -13.23 14.77
C ALA A 201 32.03 -14.70 14.36
N LEU A 202 31.41 -14.97 13.20
CA LEU A 202 31.28 -16.32 12.67
C LEU A 202 32.62 -16.92 12.24
N LYS A 203 33.52 -16.14 11.65
CA LYS A 203 34.88 -16.57 11.34
C LYS A 203 35.63 -16.97 12.62
N GLU A 204 35.50 -16.19 13.68
CA GLU A 204 36.10 -16.48 14.97
C GLU A 204 35.55 -17.76 15.58
N VAL A 205 34.22 -17.94 15.59
CA VAL A 205 33.56 -19.18 16.05
C VAL A 205 34.02 -20.39 15.25
N LEU A 206 34.14 -20.27 13.91
CA LEU A 206 34.62 -21.36 13.07
C LEU A 206 36.12 -21.68 13.29
N SER A 207 36.94 -20.64 13.55
CA SER A 207 38.36 -20.80 13.83
C SER A 207 38.61 -21.58 15.16
N GLN A 208 37.68 -21.46 16.10
CA GLN A 208 37.72 -22.15 17.39
C GLN A 208 36.98 -23.49 17.36
N CYS A 209 36.28 -23.80 16.26
CA CYS A 209 35.50 -25.04 16.15
C CYS A 209 36.41 -26.27 15.91
N PRO A 210 36.36 -27.31 16.75
CA PRO A 210 37.22 -28.49 16.60
C PRO A 210 36.93 -29.32 15.35
N TYR A 211 35.80 -29.04 14.67
CA TYR A 211 35.37 -29.69 13.42
C TYR A 211 35.61 -28.87 12.19
N ALA A 212 36.13 -27.65 12.32
CA ALA A 212 36.44 -26.78 11.21
C ALA A 212 37.96 -26.70 11.01
N THR A 213 38.40 -26.89 9.78
CA THR A 213 39.81 -26.75 9.39
C THR A 213 39.97 -25.66 8.33
N VAL A 214 41.01 -24.88 8.45
CA VAL A 214 41.42 -23.97 7.39
C VAL A 214 42.11 -24.78 6.29
N PRO A 215 41.76 -24.63 5.01
CA PRO A 215 42.39 -25.35 3.93
C PRO A 215 43.88 -24.98 3.84
N GLY A 216 44.76 -25.84 4.35
CA GLY A 216 46.20 -25.72 4.13
C GLY A 216 46.57 -26.28 2.75
N LEU A 217 47.57 -25.71 2.11
CA LEU A 217 48.22 -26.25 0.92
C LEU A 217 49.03 -27.48 1.34
N GLU A 218 48.41 -28.66 1.27
CA GLU A 218 49.23 -29.90 1.31
C GLU A 218 49.85 -30.15 -0.08
N PRO A 219 51.09 -30.57 -0.14
CA PRO A 219 51.77 -30.86 -1.40
C PRO A 219 51.10 -32.06 -2.08
N GLY A 220 50.40 -31.83 -3.21
CA GLY A 220 49.80 -32.86 -4.03
C GLY A 220 48.28 -32.86 -4.14
N GLN A 221 47.54 -31.97 -3.48
CA GLN A 221 46.09 -31.81 -3.66
C GLN A 221 45.73 -30.81 -4.73
N THR A 222 44.80 -31.22 -5.60
CA THR A 222 44.14 -30.33 -6.58
C THR A 222 43.57 -29.13 -5.86
N ARG A 223 43.86 -27.90 -6.41
CA ARG A 223 43.36 -26.63 -5.90
C ARG A 223 41.87 -26.71 -5.60
N LEU A 224 41.49 -26.58 -4.34
CA LEU A 224 40.14 -26.24 -3.94
C LEU A 224 39.83 -24.84 -4.54
N ALA A 225 38.58 -24.62 -4.92
CA ALA A 225 38.15 -23.34 -5.44
C ALA A 225 38.69 -22.19 -4.57
N ASP A 226 39.25 -21.15 -5.18
CA ASP A 226 40.05 -20.07 -4.57
C ASP A 226 39.33 -19.26 -3.47
N ASN A 227 38.03 -19.55 -3.20
CA ASN A 227 37.17 -18.83 -2.27
C ASN A 227 36.75 -19.64 -1.03
N VAL A 228 37.28 -20.83 -0.80
CA VAL A 228 36.97 -21.66 0.37
C VAL A 228 37.82 -21.22 1.55
N ILE A 229 37.17 -20.80 2.65
CA ILE A 229 37.84 -20.30 3.86
C ILE A 229 37.94 -21.39 4.94
N PHE A 230 36.92 -22.22 5.08
CA PHE A 230 36.86 -23.34 6.05
C PHE A 230 36.30 -24.60 5.43
N LYS A 231 36.77 -25.73 5.92
CA LYS A 231 36.19 -27.05 5.74
C LYS A 231 35.58 -27.48 7.07
N VAL A 232 34.26 -27.72 7.11
CA VAL A 232 33.58 -28.24 8.32
C VAL A 232 33.28 -29.72 8.13
N HIS A 233 33.76 -30.54 9.01
CA HIS A 233 33.54 -31.98 9.01
C HIS A 233 32.21 -32.33 9.70
N LEU A 234 31.14 -32.43 8.93
CA LEU A 234 29.78 -32.62 9.42
C LEU A 234 29.58 -33.93 10.14
N LYS A 235 30.21 -35.01 9.66
CA LYS A 235 30.12 -36.33 10.29
C LYS A 235 30.57 -36.31 11.75
N ASN A 236 31.72 -35.72 12.02
CA ASN A 236 32.27 -35.62 13.37
C ASN A 236 31.41 -34.70 14.26
N PHE A 237 30.92 -33.62 13.71
CA PHE A 237 30.02 -32.71 14.42
C PHE A 237 28.68 -33.35 14.77
N LEU A 238 28.02 -34.03 13.82
CA LEU A 238 26.72 -34.70 14.04
C LEU A 238 26.84 -35.92 14.97
N ALA A 239 27.92 -36.67 14.87
CA ALA A 239 28.18 -37.79 15.77
C ALA A 239 28.27 -37.37 17.24
N GLN A 240 28.91 -36.21 17.51
CA GLN A 240 29.00 -35.70 18.88
C GLN A 240 27.66 -35.11 19.38
N GLN A 241 26.77 -34.65 18.49
CA GLN A 241 25.45 -34.16 18.87
C GLN A 241 24.38 -35.26 18.92
N SER A 242 24.77 -36.56 18.75
CA SER A 242 23.86 -37.72 18.72
C SER A 242 22.68 -37.54 17.73
N LEU A 243 22.90 -36.88 16.62
CA LEU A 243 21.90 -36.65 15.57
C LEU A 243 21.98 -37.78 14.54
N GLU A 244 20.90 -38.52 14.38
CA GLU A 244 20.75 -39.59 13.39
C GLU A 244 20.03 -39.04 12.13
N GLY A 245 20.32 -39.62 10.96
CA GLY A 245 19.52 -39.42 9.75
C GLY A 245 20.05 -38.38 8.75
N TYR A 246 21.35 -38.13 8.69
CA TYR A 246 21.97 -37.29 7.67
C TYR A 246 22.47 -38.10 6.44
N ASP A 247 22.59 -37.42 5.32
CA ASP A 247 23.14 -38.01 4.08
C ASP A 247 24.65 -38.27 4.24
N PRO A 248 25.09 -39.56 4.22
CA PRO A 248 26.49 -39.92 4.39
C PRO A 248 27.42 -39.38 3.29
N ASN A 249 26.87 -38.87 2.17
CA ASN A 249 27.65 -38.23 1.10
C ASN A 249 27.99 -36.77 1.38
N LEU A 250 27.46 -36.19 2.47
CA LEU A 250 27.72 -34.77 2.88
C LEU A 250 28.69 -34.71 4.06
N ASP A 251 29.84 -35.41 3.96
CA ASP A 251 30.84 -35.46 5.03
C ASP A 251 31.54 -34.10 5.30
N VAL A 252 31.66 -33.27 4.30
CA VAL A 252 32.38 -31.99 4.41
C VAL A 252 31.56 -30.84 3.81
N CYS A 253 31.31 -29.80 4.60
CA CYS A 253 30.75 -28.54 4.12
C CYS A 253 31.89 -27.56 3.82
N LEU A 254 31.98 -27.12 2.58
CA LEU A 254 32.90 -26.06 2.17
C LEU A 254 32.26 -24.70 2.46
N VAL A 255 32.91 -23.91 3.31
CA VAL A 255 32.43 -22.58 3.71
C VAL A 255 33.22 -21.53 2.95
N THR A 256 32.51 -20.72 2.18
CA THR A 256 33.02 -19.55 1.47
C THR A 256 32.62 -18.26 2.21
N GLU A 257 33.24 -17.15 1.86
CA GLU A 257 32.86 -15.86 2.42
C GLU A 257 31.39 -15.49 2.15
N GLU A 258 30.90 -15.83 0.95
CA GLU A 258 29.50 -15.68 0.57
C GLU A 258 28.56 -16.49 1.46
N LYS A 259 28.92 -17.75 1.77
CA LYS A 259 28.14 -18.58 2.70
C LYS A 259 28.16 -18.04 4.12
N LEU A 260 29.28 -17.49 4.59
CA LEU A 260 29.31 -16.83 5.90
C LEU A 260 28.42 -15.60 5.97
N ARG A 261 28.39 -14.80 4.92
CA ARG A 261 27.46 -13.67 4.84
C ARG A 261 26.00 -14.12 4.93
N VAL A 262 25.64 -15.18 4.18
CA VAL A 262 24.28 -15.76 4.25
C VAL A 262 23.96 -16.31 5.64
N LEU A 263 24.93 -16.94 6.32
CA LEU A 263 24.76 -17.43 7.69
C LEU A 263 24.60 -16.29 8.70
N ALA A 264 25.36 -15.19 8.53
CA ALA A 264 25.24 -14.00 9.37
C ALA A 264 23.86 -13.37 9.23
N GLU A 265 23.36 -13.24 7.99
CA GLU A 265 22.00 -12.78 7.73
C GLU A 265 20.93 -13.69 8.38
N LEU A 266 21.09 -15.02 8.26
CA LEU A 266 20.17 -15.98 8.87
C LEU A 266 20.21 -15.92 10.41
N ARG A 267 21.40 -15.72 10.99
CA ARG A 267 21.56 -15.53 12.43
C ARG A 267 20.86 -14.29 12.92
N GLN A 268 21.03 -13.14 12.25
CA GLN A 268 20.34 -11.92 12.59
C GLN A 268 18.81 -12.07 12.50
N MET A 269 18.31 -12.77 11.49
CA MET A 269 16.88 -13.07 11.36
C MET A 269 16.37 -13.99 12.48
N ALA A 270 17.13 -14.99 12.89
CA ALA A 270 16.76 -15.92 13.97
C ALA A 270 16.72 -15.22 15.34
N LEU A 271 17.69 -14.32 15.61
CA LEU A 271 17.76 -13.55 16.85
C LEU A 271 16.64 -12.52 16.99
N ARG A 272 16.04 -12.05 15.89
CA ARG A 272 15.00 -11.02 15.86
C ARG A 272 13.57 -11.57 15.66
N CYS A 273 13.29 -12.81 16.01
CA CYS A 273 11.95 -13.42 15.85
C CYS A 273 11.41 -13.30 14.42
N ALA A 274 12.05 -13.94 13.47
CA ALA A 274 11.63 -13.94 12.07
C ALA A 274 10.16 -14.33 11.90
N LYS A 275 9.42 -13.53 11.15
CA LYS A 275 8.04 -13.78 10.73
C LYS A 275 8.01 -14.05 9.24
N HIS A 276 7.09 -14.90 8.81
CA HIS A 276 6.95 -15.30 7.41
C HIS A 276 5.66 -14.77 6.82
N LEU A 277 5.80 -13.94 5.79
CA LEU A 277 4.70 -13.51 4.94
C LEU A 277 4.70 -14.40 3.68
N VAL A 278 3.69 -15.25 3.53
CA VAL A 278 3.61 -16.22 2.44
C VAL A 278 2.82 -15.64 1.29
N CYS A 279 3.43 -15.55 0.10
CA CYS A 279 2.75 -15.14 -1.12
C CYS A 279 2.15 -16.35 -1.83
N GLY A 280 0.87 -16.26 -2.19
CA GLY A 280 0.17 -17.25 -3.00
C GLY A 280 0.72 -17.29 -4.44
N PRO A 281 0.59 -18.43 -5.13
CA PRO A 281 1.11 -18.59 -6.47
C PRO A 281 0.33 -17.77 -7.50
N VAL A 282 1.00 -17.45 -8.61
CA VAL A 282 0.40 -16.88 -9.81
C VAL A 282 0.31 -17.96 -10.86
N LYS A 283 -0.89 -18.23 -11.35
CA LYS A 283 -1.18 -19.17 -12.42
C LYS A 283 -1.71 -18.45 -13.64
N VAL A 284 -1.36 -18.93 -14.80
CA VAL A 284 -1.88 -18.45 -16.10
C VAL A 284 -2.98 -19.38 -16.55
N ALA A 285 -4.13 -18.83 -16.92
CA ALA A 285 -5.22 -19.59 -17.50
C ALA A 285 -4.81 -20.05 -18.91
N ASN A 286 -5.21 -21.28 -19.26
CA ASN A 286 -5.07 -21.84 -20.63
C ASN A 286 -3.62 -21.87 -21.18
N SER A 287 -2.58 -21.71 -20.36
CA SER A 287 -1.20 -21.78 -20.85
C SER A 287 -0.64 -23.21 -20.71
N PRO A 288 -0.17 -23.83 -21.80
CA PRO A 288 0.42 -25.17 -21.78
C PRO A 288 1.83 -25.18 -21.15
N SER A 289 2.49 -24.03 -21.04
CA SER A 289 3.85 -23.90 -20.48
C SER A 289 3.90 -22.74 -19.48
N PRO A 290 4.81 -22.81 -18.49
CA PRO A 290 4.98 -21.73 -17.52
C PRO A 290 5.51 -20.47 -18.23
N VAL A 291 4.84 -19.33 -18.00
CA VAL A 291 5.26 -18.02 -18.49
C VAL A 291 6.23 -17.38 -17.50
N GLY A 292 7.39 -16.94 -17.97
CA GLY A 292 8.37 -16.20 -17.18
C GLY A 292 7.97 -14.74 -16.96
N ALA A 293 8.53 -14.12 -15.93
CA ALA A 293 8.27 -12.71 -15.64
C ALA A 293 8.66 -11.76 -16.78
N PRO A 294 9.80 -11.94 -17.50
CA PRO A 294 10.15 -11.09 -18.63
C PRO A 294 9.18 -11.21 -19.80
N GLN A 295 8.75 -12.43 -20.12
CA GLN A 295 7.77 -12.68 -21.20
C GLN A 295 6.43 -12.01 -20.90
N TYR A 296 5.97 -12.14 -19.66
CA TYR A 296 4.75 -11.49 -19.18
C TYR A 296 4.83 -9.97 -19.28
N PHE A 297 5.96 -9.38 -18.86
CA PHE A 297 6.19 -7.94 -18.97
C PHE A 297 6.11 -7.46 -20.42
N GLN A 298 6.78 -8.14 -21.34
CA GLN A 298 6.74 -7.78 -22.76
C GLN A 298 5.33 -7.91 -23.33
N LEU A 299 4.60 -8.95 -22.98
CA LEU A 299 3.21 -9.12 -23.41
C LEU A 299 2.34 -7.94 -22.94
N ARG A 300 2.40 -7.59 -21.66
CA ARG A 300 1.63 -6.46 -21.13
C ARG A 300 2.04 -5.12 -21.77
N ARG A 301 3.33 -4.94 -22.04
CA ARG A 301 3.83 -3.76 -22.75
C ARG A 301 3.28 -3.66 -24.18
N CYS A 302 3.29 -4.76 -24.93
CA CYS A 302 2.69 -4.80 -26.27
C CYS A 302 1.19 -4.49 -26.23
N GLN A 303 0.45 -5.11 -25.33
CA GLN A 303 -0.99 -4.85 -25.16
C GLN A 303 -1.28 -3.38 -24.81
N MET A 304 -0.46 -2.75 -23.94
CA MET A 304 -0.61 -1.32 -23.65
C MET A 304 -0.31 -0.44 -24.85
N TYR A 305 0.74 -0.77 -25.62
CA TYR A 305 1.08 -0.05 -26.84
C TYR A 305 -0.05 -0.14 -27.87
N GLU A 306 -0.51 -1.35 -28.19
CA GLU A 306 -1.60 -1.60 -29.14
C GLU A 306 -2.89 -0.86 -28.73
N ALA A 307 -3.26 -0.95 -27.47
CA ALA A 307 -4.43 -0.26 -26.94
C ALA A 307 -4.30 1.27 -27.04
N SER A 308 -3.10 1.81 -26.85
CA SER A 308 -2.82 3.24 -27.01
C SER A 308 -2.89 3.66 -28.46
N VAL A 309 -2.33 2.87 -29.39
CA VAL A 309 -2.41 3.11 -30.85
C VAL A 309 -3.86 3.08 -31.32
N MET A 310 -4.65 2.10 -30.87
CA MET A 310 -6.08 2.00 -31.23
C MET A 310 -6.89 3.24 -30.81
N LYS A 311 -6.49 3.88 -29.70
CA LYS A 311 -7.24 5.03 -29.14
C LYS A 311 -6.74 6.37 -29.66
N TYR A 312 -5.43 6.51 -29.86
CA TYR A 312 -4.78 7.80 -30.11
C TYR A 312 -4.07 7.87 -31.47
N GLY A 313 -4.02 6.75 -32.23
CA GLY A 313 -3.44 6.70 -33.56
C GLY A 313 -1.96 7.05 -33.59
N ASP A 314 -1.57 7.88 -34.57
CA ASP A 314 -0.18 8.26 -34.82
C ASP A 314 0.46 9.09 -33.71
N LEU A 315 -0.32 9.70 -32.81
CA LEU A 315 0.21 10.45 -31.67
C LEU A 315 1.09 9.59 -30.75
N VAL A 316 0.87 8.26 -30.73
CA VAL A 316 1.63 7.31 -29.91
C VAL A 316 3.07 7.12 -30.41
N GLN A 317 3.40 7.59 -31.61
CA GLN A 317 4.75 7.53 -32.17
C GLN A 317 5.70 8.60 -31.61
N ASP A 318 5.18 9.58 -30.89
CA ASP A 318 6.01 10.60 -30.22
C ASP A 318 6.78 10.00 -29.04
N ASP A 319 8.02 10.44 -28.81
CA ASP A 319 8.90 9.99 -27.74
C ASP A 319 8.26 10.12 -26.34
N SER A 320 7.37 11.11 -26.14
CA SER A 320 6.61 11.30 -24.91
C SER A 320 5.75 10.09 -24.52
N TRP A 321 5.29 9.31 -25.51
CA TRP A 321 4.47 8.11 -25.27
C TRP A 321 5.26 6.92 -24.75
N THR A 322 6.55 6.86 -24.99
CA THR A 322 7.42 5.79 -24.46
C THR A 322 7.32 5.73 -22.94
N GLU A 323 7.41 6.88 -22.27
CA GLU A 323 7.30 6.96 -20.82
C GLU A 323 5.84 6.68 -20.34
N ILE A 324 4.85 7.21 -21.05
CA ILE A 324 3.43 6.94 -20.73
C ILE A 324 3.14 5.43 -20.77
N ILE A 325 3.57 4.73 -21.84
CA ILE A 325 3.38 3.29 -21.98
C ILE A 325 4.14 2.52 -20.89
N SER A 326 5.35 2.96 -20.55
CA SER A 326 6.14 2.39 -19.46
C SER A 326 5.38 2.48 -18.12
N VAL A 327 4.84 3.65 -17.78
CA VAL A 327 4.03 3.86 -16.56
C VAL A 327 2.77 3.02 -16.58
N LEU A 328 2.04 2.99 -17.69
CA LEU A 328 0.81 2.20 -17.84
C LEU A 328 1.07 0.70 -17.71
N THR A 329 2.16 0.21 -18.30
CA THR A 329 2.58 -1.20 -18.19
C THR A 329 2.90 -1.56 -16.75
N SER A 330 3.70 -0.74 -16.07
CA SER A 330 4.04 -0.95 -14.66
C SER A 330 2.81 -0.89 -13.77
N ALA A 331 1.90 0.04 -14.02
CA ALA A 331 0.64 0.17 -13.28
C ALA A 331 -0.23 -1.08 -13.48
N ALA A 332 -0.40 -1.56 -14.72
CA ALA A 332 -1.18 -2.76 -15.00
C ALA A 332 -0.64 -3.97 -14.22
N ILE A 333 0.66 -4.23 -14.34
CA ILE A 333 1.31 -5.36 -13.68
C ILE A 333 1.22 -5.26 -12.15
N ARG A 334 1.51 -4.08 -11.57
CA ARG A 334 1.44 -3.88 -10.13
C ARG A 334 0.02 -4.10 -9.60
N PHE A 335 -0.99 -3.59 -10.28
CA PHE A 335 -2.38 -3.78 -9.85
C PHE A 335 -2.86 -5.23 -10.01
N GLU A 336 -2.47 -5.94 -11.08
CA GLU A 336 -2.77 -7.37 -11.22
C GLU A 336 -2.16 -8.20 -10.08
N MET A 337 -0.92 -7.89 -9.68
CA MET A 337 -0.20 -8.65 -8.67
C MET A 337 -0.57 -8.26 -7.22
N LEU A 338 -0.96 -7.01 -6.98
CA LEU A 338 -1.14 -6.45 -5.64
C LEU A 338 -2.61 -6.24 -5.23
N SER A 339 -3.59 -6.28 -6.16
CA SER A 339 -5.01 -6.07 -5.79
C SER A 339 -5.65 -7.24 -5.05
N THR A 340 -4.98 -8.39 -5.00
CA THR A 340 -5.44 -9.60 -4.31
C THR A 340 -4.57 -9.82 -3.06
N ALA A 341 -5.20 -10.20 -1.94
CA ALA A 341 -4.50 -10.51 -0.70
C ALA A 341 -3.28 -11.42 -0.97
N HIS A 342 -2.13 -11.08 -0.38
CA HIS A 342 -0.85 -11.71 -0.72
C HIS A 342 -0.86 -13.24 -0.63
N GLN A 343 -1.62 -13.81 0.31
CA GLN A 343 -1.72 -15.27 0.53
C GLN A 343 -2.63 -15.98 -0.48
N SER A 344 -3.49 -15.26 -1.18
CA SER A 344 -4.42 -15.84 -2.13
C SER A 344 -3.73 -16.10 -3.48
N GLN A 345 -4.14 -17.16 -4.16
CA GLN A 345 -3.70 -17.45 -5.52
C GLN A 345 -4.25 -16.39 -6.49
N ILE A 346 -3.46 -16.03 -7.50
CA ILE A 346 -3.87 -15.22 -8.64
C ILE A 346 -4.00 -16.10 -9.87
N PHE A 347 -5.09 -15.88 -10.62
CA PHE A 347 -5.25 -16.41 -11.97
C PHE A 347 -5.16 -15.26 -12.97
N LEU A 348 -4.21 -15.33 -13.88
CA LEU A 348 -4.04 -14.37 -14.95
C LEU A 348 -4.62 -14.93 -16.24
N ASP A 349 -5.46 -14.16 -16.89
CA ASP A 349 -5.85 -14.36 -18.28
C ASP A 349 -4.97 -13.44 -19.13
N LEU A 350 -4.07 -14.02 -19.92
CA LEU A 350 -3.15 -13.25 -20.75
C LEU A 350 -3.80 -12.79 -22.07
N GLU A 351 -4.93 -13.37 -22.44
CA GLU A 351 -5.70 -13.01 -23.62
C GLU A 351 -6.70 -11.87 -23.33
N ASP A 352 -6.98 -11.63 -22.04
CA ASP A 352 -7.87 -10.54 -21.61
C ASP A 352 -7.24 -9.16 -21.90
N SER A 353 -7.72 -8.52 -22.97
CA SER A 353 -7.34 -7.16 -23.35
C SER A 353 -8.05 -6.08 -22.52
N SER A 354 -9.04 -6.43 -21.69
CA SER A 354 -9.79 -5.46 -20.86
C SER A 354 -8.92 -4.78 -19.83
N ILE A 355 -7.81 -5.40 -19.43
CA ILE A 355 -6.84 -4.87 -18.47
C ILE A 355 -6.15 -3.62 -19.02
N SER A 356 -5.98 -3.54 -20.33
CA SER A 356 -5.26 -2.43 -20.96
C SER A 356 -6.11 -1.17 -21.15
N THR A 357 -7.43 -1.27 -21.36
CA THR A 357 -8.22 -0.12 -21.83
C THR A 357 -9.60 0.08 -21.24
N LYS A 358 -10.28 -0.96 -20.78
CA LYS A 358 -11.70 -0.90 -20.41
C LYS A 358 -12.01 -1.40 -19.01
N GLY A 359 -11.07 -2.08 -18.35
CA GLY A 359 -11.30 -2.67 -17.02
C GLY A 359 -11.27 -1.59 -15.92
N THR A 360 -12.41 -1.33 -15.29
CA THR A 360 -12.51 -0.39 -14.15
C THR A 360 -11.71 -0.81 -12.92
N LYS A 361 -11.16 -2.01 -12.92
CA LYS A 361 -10.33 -2.56 -11.83
C LYS A 361 -8.84 -2.62 -12.19
N SER A 362 -8.41 -1.96 -13.26
CA SER A 362 -7.04 -1.98 -13.74
C SER A 362 -6.23 -0.77 -13.26
N GLY A 363 -4.91 -0.93 -13.20
CA GLY A 363 -3.99 0.19 -12.94
C GLY A 363 -4.10 1.29 -14.01
N ALA A 364 -4.34 0.92 -15.26
CA ALA A 364 -4.55 1.86 -16.35
C ALA A 364 -5.77 2.79 -16.11
N PHE A 365 -6.85 2.27 -15.53
CA PHE A 365 -8.02 3.08 -15.17
C PHE A 365 -7.70 4.10 -14.07
N VAL A 366 -6.91 3.74 -13.08
CA VAL A 366 -6.44 4.68 -12.06
C VAL A 366 -5.60 5.78 -12.69
N MET A 367 -4.66 5.42 -13.59
CA MET A 367 -3.82 6.40 -14.31
C MET A 367 -4.64 7.33 -15.22
N TYR A 368 -5.67 6.80 -15.88
CA TYR A 368 -6.61 7.60 -16.65
C TYR A 368 -7.30 8.68 -15.80
N ASN A 369 -7.71 8.33 -14.57
CA ASN A 369 -8.33 9.30 -13.66
C ASN A 369 -7.31 10.33 -13.13
N CYS A 370 -6.03 9.97 -13.00
CA CYS A 370 -4.96 10.96 -12.73
C CYS A 370 -4.86 11.99 -13.87
N ALA A 371 -4.82 11.52 -15.12
CA ALA A 371 -4.75 12.40 -16.29
C ALA A 371 -5.98 13.30 -16.41
N ARG A 372 -7.18 12.79 -16.10
CA ARG A 372 -8.41 13.61 -16.04
C ARG A 372 -8.31 14.73 -15.01
N LEU A 373 -7.81 14.45 -13.81
CA LEU A 373 -7.58 15.47 -12.78
C LEU A 373 -6.54 16.50 -13.23
N ALA A 374 -5.44 16.06 -13.83
CA ALA A 374 -4.42 16.95 -14.35
C ALA A 374 -4.98 17.87 -15.45
N THR A 375 -5.76 17.31 -16.38
CA THR A 375 -6.44 18.06 -17.43
C THR A 375 -7.43 19.09 -16.86
N LEU A 376 -8.20 18.70 -15.82
CA LEU A 376 -9.12 19.63 -15.14
C LEU A 376 -8.39 20.87 -14.62
N PHE A 377 -7.29 20.69 -13.90
CA PHE A 377 -6.52 21.79 -13.34
C PHE A 377 -5.80 22.60 -14.40
N LYS A 378 -5.28 21.97 -15.46
CA LYS A 378 -4.68 22.63 -16.60
C LYS A 378 -5.71 23.51 -17.32
N THR A 379 -6.91 23.00 -17.58
CA THR A 379 -8.01 23.76 -18.20
C THR A 379 -8.44 24.94 -17.34
N TYR A 380 -8.55 24.74 -16.01
CA TYR A 380 -8.83 25.83 -15.10
C TYR A 380 -7.74 26.92 -15.16
N GLN A 381 -6.47 26.53 -15.10
CA GLN A 381 -5.35 27.48 -15.15
C GLN A 381 -5.33 28.27 -16.46
N GLN A 382 -5.55 27.63 -17.59
CA GLN A 382 -5.65 28.28 -18.90
C GLN A 382 -6.82 29.29 -18.96
N ALA A 383 -7.96 28.94 -18.38
CA ALA A 383 -9.10 29.84 -18.32
C ALA A 383 -8.85 31.07 -17.40
N VAL A 384 -8.06 30.91 -16.35
CA VAL A 384 -7.59 32.05 -15.52
C VAL A 384 -6.66 32.96 -16.31
N GLU A 385 -5.70 32.40 -17.04
CA GLU A 385 -4.76 33.14 -17.88
C GLU A 385 -5.47 33.92 -19.02
N GLN A 386 -6.58 33.38 -19.53
CA GLN A 386 -7.43 34.00 -20.53
C GLN A 386 -8.41 35.02 -19.93
N GLY A 387 -8.44 35.18 -18.60
CA GLY A 387 -9.37 36.11 -17.92
C GLY A 387 -10.82 35.61 -17.85
N ALA A 388 -11.10 34.35 -18.22
CA ALA A 388 -12.42 33.75 -18.15
C ALA A 388 -12.81 33.38 -16.72
N TYR A 389 -11.86 32.86 -15.92
CA TYR A 389 -12.06 32.56 -14.51
C TYR A 389 -11.19 33.49 -13.63
N PRO A 390 -11.66 33.80 -12.41
CA PRO A 390 -10.84 34.51 -11.44
C PRO A 390 -9.78 33.58 -10.86
N ALA A 391 -8.73 34.18 -10.27
CA ALA A 391 -7.70 33.42 -9.53
C ALA A 391 -8.32 32.63 -8.38
N PHE A 392 -7.70 31.50 -8.05
CA PHE A 392 -8.18 30.63 -6.98
C PHE A 392 -8.03 31.34 -5.62
N PRO A 393 -9.12 31.50 -4.84
CA PRO A 393 -9.06 32.18 -3.55
C PRO A 393 -8.36 31.30 -2.49
N PRO A 394 -7.89 31.89 -1.38
CA PRO A 394 -7.41 31.14 -0.23
C PRO A 394 -8.45 30.15 0.28
N ALA A 395 -8.01 28.99 0.76
CA ALA A 395 -8.90 27.93 1.23
C ALA A 395 -9.84 28.39 2.37
N SER A 396 -9.40 29.36 3.19
CA SER A 396 -10.18 29.96 4.27
C SER A 396 -11.42 30.75 3.79
N GLU A 397 -11.42 31.20 2.54
CA GLU A 397 -12.51 31.97 1.93
C GLU A 397 -13.52 31.11 1.20
N LEU A 398 -13.27 29.81 1.09
CA LEU A 398 -14.13 28.89 0.36
C LEU A 398 -15.40 28.55 1.13
N ASN A 399 -16.54 28.59 0.44
CA ASN A 399 -17.83 28.22 1.02
C ASN A 399 -18.17 26.75 0.73
N PHE A 400 -17.83 25.84 1.65
CA PHE A 400 -18.10 24.43 1.52
C PHE A 400 -19.57 24.04 1.75
N SER A 401 -20.45 24.96 2.19
CA SER A 401 -21.89 24.68 2.27
C SER A 401 -22.54 24.49 0.90
N LEU A 402 -21.82 24.86 -0.18
CA LEU A 402 -22.23 24.68 -1.56
C LEU A 402 -21.95 23.25 -2.11
N LEU A 403 -21.19 22.44 -1.38
CA LEU A 403 -20.99 21.02 -1.69
C LEU A 403 -22.18 20.21 -1.16
N ARG A 404 -23.18 19.98 -2.03
CA ARG A 404 -24.46 19.34 -1.66
C ARG A 404 -24.70 18.01 -2.35
N GLU A 405 -23.86 17.67 -3.34
CA GLU A 405 -23.98 16.40 -4.06
C GLU A 405 -23.52 15.23 -3.19
N GLU A 406 -24.23 14.12 -3.25
CA GLU A 406 -23.84 12.91 -2.50
C GLU A 406 -22.46 12.39 -2.87
N GLY A 407 -22.08 12.54 -4.16
CA GLY A 407 -20.74 12.17 -4.64
C GLY A 407 -19.62 13.00 -4.02
N GLU A 408 -19.88 14.27 -3.70
CA GLU A 408 -18.92 15.14 -3.02
C GLU A 408 -18.65 14.65 -1.60
N TRP A 409 -19.72 14.31 -0.86
CA TRP A 409 -19.60 13.76 0.48
C TRP A 409 -18.97 12.36 0.48
N LEU A 410 -19.33 11.50 -0.48
CA LEU A 410 -18.73 10.19 -0.66
C LEU A 410 -17.21 10.26 -0.83
N LEU A 411 -16.73 11.18 -1.69
CA LEU A 411 -15.30 11.36 -1.93
C LEU A 411 -14.55 11.81 -0.67
N LEU A 412 -15.13 12.70 0.13
CA LEU A 412 -14.52 13.11 1.38
C LEU A 412 -14.57 11.99 2.43
N PHE A 413 -15.76 11.46 2.71
CA PHE A 413 -16.02 10.59 3.85
C PHE A 413 -15.39 9.19 3.68
N ASN A 414 -15.49 8.61 2.48
CA ASN A 414 -15.00 7.24 2.25
C ASN A 414 -13.55 7.18 1.77
N TYR A 415 -12.97 8.32 1.32
CA TYR A 415 -11.63 8.28 0.74
C TYR A 415 -10.67 9.28 1.37
N ILE A 416 -10.97 10.57 1.40
CA ILE A 416 -10.01 11.56 1.90
C ILE A 416 -9.84 11.40 3.43
N LEU A 417 -10.94 11.34 4.15
CA LEU A 417 -10.94 11.26 5.61
C LEU A 417 -10.25 9.99 6.14
N PRO A 418 -10.56 8.76 5.65
CA PRO A 418 -9.96 7.53 6.15
C PRO A 418 -8.60 7.19 5.53
N PHE A 419 -8.08 7.98 4.60
CA PHE A 419 -6.85 7.65 3.87
C PHE A 419 -5.63 7.40 4.78
N PRO A 420 -5.37 8.22 5.84
CA PRO A 420 -4.27 7.95 6.75
C PRO A 420 -4.38 6.61 7.47
N GLU A 421 -5.62 6.21 7.81
CA GLU A 421 -5.89 4.91 8.46
C GLU A 421 -5.68 3.77 7.47
N THR A 422 -6.04 3.97 6.19
CA THR A 422 -5.78 3.01 5.10
C THR A 422 -4.28 2.75 4.93
N LEU A 423 -3.45 3.80 4.96
CA LEU A 423 -1.99 3.67 4.91
C LEU A 423 -1.44 2.95 6.14
N SER A 424 -1.94 3.31 7.33
CA SER A 424 -1.53 2.66 8.58
C SER A 424 -1.91 1.18 8.60
N GLN A 425 -3.08 0.82 8.09
CA GLN A 425 -3.53 -0.57 7.96
C GLN A 425 -2.64 -1.37 6.99
N ALA A 426 -2.26 -0.77 5.86
CA ALA A 426 -1.35 -1.41 4.88
C ALA A 426 0.04 -1.69 5.47
N ALA A 427 0.51 -0.85 6.39
CA ALA A 427 1.79 -1.00 7.08
C ALA A 427 1.72 -1.85 8.36
N GLN A 428 0.52 -2.24 8.79
CA GLN A 428 0.34 -2.98 10.03
C GLN A 428 0.83 -4.42 9.90
N LEU A 429 1.87 -4.76 10.68
CA LEU A 429 2.40 -6.09 10.79
C LEU A 429 2.09 -6.65 12.19
N PRO A 430 1.38 -7.79 12.31
CA PRO A 430 1.06 -8.41 13.60
C PRO A 430 2.28 -9.16 14.16
N LEU A 431 3.38 -8.45 14.44
CA LEU A 431 4.65 -9.02 14.90
C LEU A 431 4.53 -9.71 16.26
N SER A 432 3.61 -9.26 17.12
CA SER A 432 3.33 -9.84 18.44
C SER A 432 2.44 -11.09 18.38
N SER A 433 1.91 -11.47 17.21
CA SER A 433 1.06 -12.66 17.07
C SER A 433 1.82 -13.94 17.44
N LYS A 434 1.13 -14.88 18.07
CA LYS A 434 1.67 -16.23 18.28
C LYS A 434 1.84 -16.93 16.93
N GLY A 435 2.98 -17.59 16.72
CA GLY A 435 3.27 -18.33 15.49
C GLY A 435 4.20 -17.58 14.53
N ILE A 436 4.67 -18.30 13.53
CA ILE A 436 5.69 -17.86 12.58
C ILE A 436 5.04 -17.07 11.41
N ARG A 437 3.84 -17.47 10.99
CA ARG A 437 3.15 -16.86 9.86
C ARG A 437 2.42 -15.60 10.27
N ILE A 438 2.58 -14.54 9.46
CA ILE A 438 1.83 -13.30 9.58
C ILE A 438 1.09 -12.98 8.28
N THR A 439 0.10 -12.12 8.41
CA THR A 439 -0.63 -11.55 7.28
C THR A 439 -0.46 -10.04 7.30
N ALA A 440 -0.40 -9.44 6.11
CA ALA A 440 -0.37 -7.99 5.91
C ALA A 440 -1.42 -7.60 4.87
N SER A 441 -2.01 -6.43 5.00
CA SER A 441 -3.03 -5.92 4.07
C SER A 441 -2.38 -5.25 2.85
N THR A 442 -1.52 -5.99 2.15
CA THR A 442 -0.74 -5.47 1.00
C THR A 442 -1.61 -5.06 -0.18
N GLU A 443 -2.85 -5.55 -0.25
CA GLU A 443 -3.81 -5.18 -1.29
C GLU A 443 -4.63 -3.92 -0.97
N ALA A 444 -4.54 -3.40 0.25
CA ALA A 444 -5.40 -2.32 0.74
C ALA A 444 -5.29 -1.06 -0.14
N VAL A 445 -4.06 -0.64 -0.49
CA VAL A 445 -3.84 0.57 -1.29
C VAL A 445 -4.34 0.41 -2.73
N CYS A 446 -4.09 -0.73 -3.37
CA CYS A 446 -4.60 -0.99 -4.72
C CYS A 446 -6.13 -1.01 -4.77
N LYS A 447 -6.78 -1.69 -3.81
CA LYS A 447 -8.24 -1.70 -3.69
C LYS A 447 -8.80 -0.32 -3.44
N PHE A 448 -8.17 0.44 -2.55
CA PHE A 448 -8.53 1.82 -2.27
C PHE A 448 -8.49 2.68 -3.53
N LEU A 449 -7.38 2.66 -4.29
CA LEU A 449 -7.23 3.41 -5.53
C LEU A 449 -8.26 3.02 -6.59
N ILE A 450 -8.57 1.74 -6.74
CA ILE A 450 -9.60 1.25 -7.66
C ILE A 450 -10.97 1.83 -7.28
N HIS A 451 -11.38 1.70 -6.02
CA HIS A 451 -12.69 2.18 -5.57
C HIS A 451 -12.79 3.71 -5.65
N LEU A 452 -11.76 4.43 -5.20
CA LEU A 452 -11.69 5.89 -5.35
C LEU A 452 -11.82 6.31 -6.81
N SER A 453 -11.11 5.64 -7.72
CA SER A 453 -11.15 5.95 -9.16
C SER A 453 -12.53 5.67 -9.76
N MET A 454 -13.23 4.63 -9.32
CA MET A 454 -14.60 4.32 -9.77
C MET A 454 -15.60 5.39 -9.31
N ASP A 455 -15.56 5.76 -8.04
CA ASP A 455 -16.50 6.73 -7.47
C ASP A 455 -16.18 8.15 -7.97
N PHE A 456 -14.90 8.50 -8.09
CA PHE A 456 -14.47 9.75 -8.72
C PHE A 456 -14.94 9.83 -10.18
N SER A 457 -14.73 8.79 -10.98
CA SER A 457 -15.17 8.77 -12.38
C SER A 457 -16.69 8.90 -12.49
N SER A 458 -17.44 8.24 -11.61
CA SER A 458 -18.90 8.35 -11.54
C SER A 458 -19.36 9.77 -11.19
N TYR A 459 -18.71 10.41 -10.23
CA TYR A 459 -18.97 11.80 -9.85
C TYR A 459 -18.64 12.77 -10.99
N TYR A 460 -17.42 12.66 -11.54
CA TYR A 460 -16.91 13.53 -12.60
C TYR A 460 -17.75 13.51 -13.87
N ASN A 461 -18.37 12.36 -14.20
CA ASN A 461 -19.23 12.23 -15.38
C ASN A 461 -20.60 12.89 -15.19
N ARG A 462 -21.04 13.08 -13.95
CA ARG A 462 -22.37 13.65 -13.64
C ARG A 462 -22.32 15.13 -13.27
N VAL A 463 -21.20 15.58 -12.74
CA VAL A 463 -21.07 16.92 -12.18
C VAL A 463 -20.06 17.73 -12.98
N HIS A 464 -20.53 18.81 -13.59
CA HIS A 464 -19.66 19.77 -14.23
C HIS A 464 -18.94 20.60 -13.15
N ILE A 465 -17.62 20.46 -13.07
CA ILE A 465 -16.79 21.16 -12.08
C ILE A 465 -16.47 22.57 -12.59
N LEU A 466 -15.98 22.66 -13.83
CA LEU A 466 -15.76 23.93 -14.53
C LEU A 466 -17.05 24.29 -15.25
N GLY A 467 -17.77 25.27 -14.76
CA GLY A 467 -19.03 25.74 -15.33
C GLY A 467 -18.83 26.92 -16.26
N GLU A 468 -19.94 27.56 -16.68
CA GLU A 468 -19.90 28.81 -17.38
C GLU A 468 -19.24 29.91 -16.53
N PRO A 469 -18.54 30.90 -17.13
CA PRO A 469 -17.83 31.96 -16.40
C PRO A 469 -18.79 33.01 -15.81
N LEU A 470 -19.74 32.57 -15.00
CA LEU A 470 -20.72 33.39 -14.33
C LEU A 470 -20.37 33.58 -12.84
N HIS A 471 -20.37 34.83 -12.38
CA HIS A 471 -19.94 35.19 -11.02
C HIS A 471 -20.61 34.35 -9.90
N HIS A 472 -21.91 34.09 -10.04
CA HIS A 472 -22.66 33.35 -9.03
C HIS A 472 -22.28 31.85 -8.95
N LEU A 473 -21.62 31.28 -9.96
CA LEU A 473 -21.17 29.91 -10.02
C LEU A 473 -19.75 29.71 -9.47
N PHE A 474 -18.95 30.77 -9.39
CA PHE A 474 -17.53 30.65 -9.00
C PHE A 474 -17.33 30.07 -7.60
N SER A 475 -18.14 30.48 -6.63
CA SER A 475 -18.01 29.97 -5.25
C SER A 475 -18.19 28.45 -5.16
N GLN A 476 -19.15 27.90 -5.92
CA GLN A 476 -19.35 26.45 -5.99
C GLN A 476 -18.22 25.76 -6.78
N MET A 477 -17.80 26.33 -7.89
CA MET A 477 -16.69 25.85 -8.69
C MET A 477 -15.40 25.76 -7.85
N PHE A 478 -15.08 26.78 -7.06
CA PHE A 478 -13.92 26.77 -6.20
C PHE A 478 -13.99 25.71 -5.09
N ALA A 479 -15.16 25.55 -4.46
CA ALA A 479 -15.35 24.50 -3.45
C ALA A 479 -15.14 23.10 -4.06
N ARG A 480 -15.67 22.85 -5.28
CA ARG A 480 -15.46 21.63 -6.03
C ARG A 480 -14.00 21.41 -6.44
N LEU A 481 -13.34 22.45 -6.94
CA LEU A 481 -11.92 22.39 -7.30
C LEU A 481 -11.06 22.05 -6.08
N GLN A 482 -11.37 22.60 -4.89
CA GLN A 482 -10.66 22.26 -3.67
C GLN A 482 -10.85 20.80 -3.28
N LEU A 483 -12.07 20.27 -3.41
CA LEU A 483 -12.32 18.83 -3.22
C LEU A 483 -11.51 17.98 -4.22
N MET A 484 -11.45 18.39 -5.49
CA MET A 484 -10.66 17.71 -6.53
C MET A 484 -9.14 17.77 -6.25
N ARG A 485 -8.64 18.84 -5.66
CA ARG A 485 -7.26 18.89 -5.14
C ARG A 485 -7.04 17.82 -4.08
N GLY A 486 -7.96 17.71 -3.12
CA GLY A 486 -7.89 16.67 -2.10
C GLY A 486 -7.88 15.26 -2.68
N VAL A 487 -8.76 14.98 -3.64
CA VAL A 487 -8.79 13.68 -4.35
C VAL A 487 -7.47 13.42 -5.08
N ARG A 488 -6.95 14.42 -5.82
CA ARG A 488 -5.67 14.32 -6.52
C ARG A 488 -4.52 14.00 -5.56
N ASP A 489 -4.43 14.74 -4.47
CA ASP A 489 -3.31 14.62 -3.53
C ASP A 489 -3.32 13.24 -2.83
N VAL A 490 -4.51 12.72 -2.52
CA VAL A 490 -4.69 11.35 -2.01
C VAL A 490 -4.28 10.30 -3.04
N ILE A 491 -4.72 10.43 -4.31
CA ILE A 491 -4.33 9.51 -5.39
C ILE A 491 -2.81 9.53 -5.58
N HIS A 492 -2.20 10.72 -5.66
CA HIS A 492 -0.75 10.87 -5.85
C HIS A 492 0.03 10.22 -4.70
N ARG A 493 -0.42 10.43 -3.46
CA ARG A 493 0.23 9.83 -2.30
C ARG A 493 0.09 8.31 -2.27
N ALA A 494 -1.08 7.79 -2.62
CA ALA A 494 -1.30 6.35 -2.70
C ALA A 494 -0.47 5.72 -3.83
N LEU A 495 -0.39 6.34 -5.01
CA LEU A 495 0.45 5.89 -6.12
C LEU A 495 1.94 5.91 -5.77
N ALA A 496 2.40 6.88 -4.97
CA ALA A 496 3.78 6.93 -4.51
C ALA A 496 4.17 5.67 -3.72
N THR A 497 3.26 5.07 -2.96
CA THR A 497 3.52 3.78 -2.26
C THR A 497 3.71 2.60 -3.22
N LEU A 498 3.34 2.77 -4.46
CA LEU A 498 3.49 1.79 -5.54
C LEU A 498 4.60 2.19 -6.54
N HIS A 499 5.39 3.21 -6.22
CA HIS A 499 6.41 3.81 -7.10
C HIS A 499 5.88 4.19 -8.50
N LEU A 500 4.59 4.53 -8.57
CA LEU A 500 3.93 4.91 -9.82
C LEU A 500 3.80 6.43 -9.90
N PRO A 501 4.47 7.11 -10.86
CA PRO A 501 4.29 8.54 -11.08
C PRO A 501 2.89 8.80 -11.64
N PRO A 502 2.17 9.82 -11.15
CA PRO A 502 0.87 10.18 -11.71
C PRO A 502 1.03 10.70 -13.14
N LEU A 503 0.17 10.25 -14.05
CA LEU A 503 0.15 10.74 -15.42
C LEU A 503 -0.64 12.05 -15.53
N SER A 504 -0.09 13.01 -16.27
CA SER A 504 -0.74 14.29 -16.56
C SER A 504 -1.50 14.28 -17.89
N GLN A 505 -1.28 13.28 -18.72
CA GLN A 505 -1.95 13.08 -20.01
C GLN A 505 -1.95 11.58 -20.37
N ILE A 506 -2.98 11.15 -21.05
CA ILE A 506 -3.12 9.85 -21.70
C ILE A 506 -3.94 10.03 -22.97
#